data_c697554b700c6d7ef7d834b31bd036d6
#
_entry.id   c697554b700c6d7ef7d834b31bd036d6
#
_cell.length_a   1.000
_cell.length_b   1.000
_cell.length_c   1.000
_cell.angle_alpha   90.00
_cell.angle_beta   90.00
_cell.angle_gamma   90.00
#
_symmetry.space_group_name_H-M   'P 1'
#
loop_
_entity.id
_entity.type
_entity.pdbx_description
1 polymer ?
#
loop_
_entity_poly.entity_id
_entity_poly.type
_entity_poly.pdbx_seq_one_letter_code
_entity_poly.pdbx_strand_id
1 'polypeptide(L)'
;GVPMVIAINKSDLPGADPERVKRELSERNILVESWGGDVVSVEVSALKGDGINDLLENLILLAEVQELKANPNTPGVGVCLEAHIDPSKGSLATILVRSGTIKLGDQIVAGKSRGRVKGLVDGYGNAVKSAGPSAAVEVMGLSSVPEPGIRLDVVANEKTARQIVEKRERADRGGDGRSLATLSEVMQRLNAGDAEELSVIIKTGTQGSIDALRRSAEQISDDEVQINLIHAATGPVNESDVMLAAASGAIIMAFETGTQAGAEKQAGIHGVDIRQYNIIYNLVDDLRSAGRGLLAPIENEVILGHAVVQAIFPAGRRYRVAGVRVLDGEIPRQSSIRIKRNDEAVYTGQIASLRHFKDDVRELAAGLEGGVGVEGFIDFQE
;
A
#
# COMPACT_ATOMS: atom_id res chain seq x y z
N GLY A 1 31.17 9.92 -7.43
CA GLY A 1 30.33 10.00 -6.24
C GLY A 1 29.48 11.25 -6.28
N VAL A 2 28.35 11.21 -5.64
CA VAL A 2 27.52 12.39 -5.40
C VAL A 2 28.05 13.09 -4.14
N PRO A 3 28.21 14.41 -4.11
CA PRO A 3 28.56 15.15 -2.90
C PRO A 3 27.58 14.90 -1.78
N MET A 4 28.06 14.89 -0.54
CA MET A 4 27.28 14.53 0.63
C MET A 4 27.36 15.65 1.68
N VAL A 5 26.23 15.99 2.30
CA VAL A 5 26.14 16.80 3.52
C VAL A 5 25.45 15.96 4.58
N ILE A 6 25.96 15.98 5.80
CA ILE A 6 25.41 15.24 6.92
C ILE A 6 24.67 16.19 7.84
N ALA A 7 23.38 15.98 8.05
CA ALA A 7 22.58 16.64 9.05
C ALA A 7 22.46 15.74 10.30
N ILE A 8 23.12 16.12 11.39
CA ILE A 8 23.02 15.43 12.68
C ILE A 8 21.80 15.99 13.39
N ASN A 9 20.69 15.30 13.29
CA ASN A 9 19.39 15.76 13.78
C ASN A 9 19.16 15.40 15.27
N LYS A 10 18.14 16.03 15.83
CA LYS A 10 17.73 15.88 17.24
C LYS A 10 18.77 16.39 18.23
N SER A 11 19.55 17.43 17.87
CA SER A 11 20.52 18.06 18.73
C SER A 11 19.91 18.72 19.99
N ASP A 12 18.58 18.92 19.99
CA ASP A 12 17.81 19.50 21.11
C ASP A 12 17.47 18.49 22.21
N LEU A 13 17.70 17.19 22.03
CA LEU A 13 17.35 16.18 23.03
C LEU A 13 18.36 16.17 24.20
N PRO A 14 17.90 16.00 25.46
CA PRO A 14 18.78 15.74 26.57
C PRO A 14 19.54 14.43 26.35
N GLY A 15 20.88 14.54 26.21
CA GLY A 15 21.71 13.37 25.90
C GLY A 15 22.05 13.19 24.42
N ALA A 16 21.71 14.15 23.54
CA ALA A 16 22.27 14.21 22.21
C ALA A 16 23.79 14.32 22.27
N ASP A 17 24.50 13.48 21.53
CA ASP A 17 25.95 13.44 21.42
C ASP A 17 26.40 13.49 19.96
N PRO A 18 26.46 14.68 19.34
CA PRO A 18 26.92 14.82 17.95
C PRO A 18 28.33 14.28 17.72
N GLU A 19 29.22 14.39 18.68
CA GLU A 19 30.59 13.92 18.55
C GLU A 19 30.68 12.40 18.50
N ARG A 20 29.79 11.70 19.20
CA ARG A 20 29.64 10.27 19.09
C ARG A 20 29.22 9.87 17.66
N VAL A 21 28.24 10.59 17.08
CA VAL A 21 27.78 10.34 15.70
C VAL A 21 28.91 10.56 14.70
N LYS A 22 29.70 11.64 14.85
CA LYS A 22 30.87 11.91 14.00
C LYS A 22 31.92 10.80 14.11
N ARG A 23 32.12 10.21 15.30
CA ARG A 23 33.01 9.07 15.51
C ARG A 23 32.52 7.81 14.79
N GLU A 24 31.25 7.47 14.97
CA GLU A 24 30.65 6.32 14.28
C GLU A 24 30.68 6.45 12.73
N LEU A 25 30.57 7.69 12.22
CA LEU A 25 30.74 7.98 10.79
C LEU A 25 32.19 7.75 10.34
N SER A 26 33.17 8.19 11.13
CA SER A 26 34.60 7.99 10.79
C SER A 26 34.97 6.51 10.74
N GLU A 27 34.41 5.68 11.61
CA GLU A 27 34.57 4.22 11.59
C GLU A 27 34.06 3.58 10.28
N ARG A 28 33.15 4.26 9.60
CA ARG A 28 32.61 3.88 8.29
C ARG A 28 33.29 4.58 7.11
N ASN A 29 34.48 5.16 7.34
CA ASN A 29 35.25 5.92 6.35
C ASN A 29 34.54 7.19 5.83
N ILE A 30 33.65 7.79 6.64
CA ILE A 30 33.03 9.08 6.37
C ILE A 30 33.64 10.08 7.34
N LEU A 31 34.64 10.83 6.88
CA LEU A 31 35.32 11.81 7.72
C LEU A 31 34.72 13.19 7.49
N VAL A 32 34.21 13.79 8.58
CA VAL A 32 33.62 15.12 8.55
C VAL A 32 34.65 16.22 8.52
N GLU A 33 34.31 17.41 7.97
CA GLU A 33 35.19 18.57 7.82
C GLU A 33 35.82 19.01 9.15
N SER A 34 35.08 19.03 10.26
CA SER A 34 35.56 19.36 11.56
C SER A 34 36.67 18.43 12.08
N TRP A 35 36.82 17.25 11.48
CA TRP A 35 37.87 16.29 11.79
C TRP A 35 38.89 16.15 10.63
N GLY A 36 38.94 17.12 9.69
CA GLY A 36 39.88 17.19 8.59
C GLY A 36 39.48 16.36 7.38
N GLY A 37 38.22 15.96 7.23
CA GLY A 37 37.67 15.29 6.06
C GLY A 37 37.03 16.25 5.05
N ASP A 38 36.37 15.68 4.06
CA ASP A 38 35.75 16.39 2.93
C ASP A 38 34.22 16.51 3.07
N VAL A 39 33.62 15.93 4.11
CA VAL A 39 32.17 15.85 4.25
C VAL A 39 31.69 16.91 5.24
N VAL A 40 30.87 17.84 4.74
CA VAL A 40 30.24 18.87 5.57
C VAL A 40 29.23 18.21 6.52
N SER A 41 29.31 18.58 7.82
CA SER A 41 28.33 18.13 8.82
C SER A 41 27.73 19.31 9.56
N VAL A 42 26.41 19.33 9.72
CA VAL A 42 25.65 20.37 10.42
C VAL A 42 24.79 19.73 11.50
N GLU A 43 24.86 20.29 12.71
CA GLU A 43 24.00 19.89 13.81
C GLU A 43 22.67 20.62 13.71
N VAL A 44 21.55 19.89 13.71
CA VAL A 44 20.23 20.47 13.49
C VAL A 44 19.20 19.97 14.52
N SER A 45 18.18 20.75 14.76
CA SER A 45 16.93 20.31 15.36
C SER A 45 15.78 20.62 14.42
N ALA A 46 15.28 19.61 13.73
CA ALA A 46 14.12 19.77 12.84
C ALA A 46 12.87 20.22 13.62
N LEU A 47 12.77 19.87 14.91
CA LEU A 47 11.64 20.26 15.76
C LEU A 47 11.68 21.75 16.14
N LYS A 48 12.87 22.26 16.50
CA LYS A 48 13.05 23.66 16.92
C LYS A 48 13.41 24.60 15.77
N GLY A 49 13.87 24.06 14.64
CA GLY A 49 14.37 24.84 13.52
C GLY A 49 15.85 25.27 13.65
N ASP A 50 16.54 24.86 14.73
CA ASP A 50 17.93 25.22 14.95
C ASP A 50 18.82 24.54 13.88
N GLY A 51 19.82 25.28 13.36
CA GLY A 51 20.79 24.81 12.37
C GLY A 51 20.23 24.56 10.97
N ILE A 52 18.92 24.76 10.71
CA ILE A 52 18.30 24.51 9.40
C ILE A 52 18.83 25.51 8.34
N ASN A 53 18.98 26.78 8.71
CA ASN A 53 19.51 27.78 7.79
C ASN A 53 20.96 27.46 7.40
N ASP A 54 21.79 27.08 8.35
CA ASP A 54 23.17 26.67 8.10
C ASP A 54 23.26 25.46 7.19
N LEU A 55 22.35 24.48 7.38
CA LEU A 55 22.24 23.31 6.50
C LEU A 55 21.88 23.71 5.06
N LEU A 56 20.91 24.63 4.89
CA LEU A 56 20.50 25.12 3.57
C LEU A 56 21.61 25.92 2.89
N GLU A 57 22.34 26.78 3.62
CA GLU A 57 23.48 27.52 3.09
C GLU A 57 24.61 26.57 2.63
N ASN A 58 24.95 25.56 3.42
CA ASN A 58 25.94 24.57 3.02
C ASN A 58 25.52 23.77 1.78
N LEU A 59 24.22 23.42 1.65
CA LEU A 59 23.71 22.78 0.45
C LEU A 59 23.83 23.67 -0.78
N ILE A 60 23.53 24.96 -0.66
CA ILE A 60 23.67 25.93 -1.76
C ILE A 60 25.13 26.07 -2.17
N LEU A 61 26.04 26.28 -1.21
CA LEU A 61 27.48 26.39 -1.47
C LEU A 61 28.04 25.15 -2.17
N LEU A 62 27.65 23.98 -1.69
CA LEU A 62 28.10 22.70 -2.30
C LEU A 62 27.57 22.57 -3.74
N ALA A 63 26.31 22.95 -3.99
CA ALA A 63 25.71 22.94 -5.32
C ALA A 63 26.42 23.94 -6.27
N GLU A 64 26.79 25.12 -5.81
CA GLU A 64 27.54 26.12 -6.57
C GLU A 64 28.93 25.59 -6.96
N VAL A 65 29.67 24.98 -6.04
CA VAL A 65 30.98 24.37 -6.31
C VAL A 65 30.89 23.27 -7.38
N GLN A 66 29.75 22.55 -7.47
CA GLN A 66 29.56 21.51 -8.46
C GLN A 66 29.25 22.03 -9.87
N GLU A 67 29.00 23.35 -10.05
CA GLU A 67 28.63 23.97 -11.33
C GLU A 67 27.60 23.19 -12.13
N LEU A 68 26.52 22.76 -11.48
CA LEU A 68 25.48 21.94 -12.11
C LEU A 68 24.81 22.69 -13.26
N LYS A 69 24.88 22.13 -14.48
CA LYS A 69 24.35 22.76 -15.70
C LYS A 69 23.36 21.83 -16.41
N ALA A 70 22.25 22.36 -16.90
CA ALA A 70 21.29 21.65 -17.73
C ALA A 70 20.75 22.55 -18.84
N ASN A 71 20.43 21.98 -20.01
CA ASN A 71 19.86 22.72 -21.10
C ASN A 71 18.32 22.56 -21.13
N PRO A 72 17.54 23.63 -20.87
CA PRO A 72 16.07 23.54 -20.86
C PRO A 72 15.46 23.46 -22.27
N ASN A 73 16.20 23.80 -23.31
CA ASN A 73 15.71 23.92 -24.69
C ASN A 73 15.79 22.62 -25.50
N THR A 74 16.05 21.51 -24.87
CA THR A 74 16.06 20.18 -25.49
C THR A 74 14.79 19.39 -25.13
N PRO A 75 14.46 18.30 -25.85
CA PRO A 75 13.42 17.39 -25.41
C PRO A 75 13.67 16.91 -23.98
N GLY A 76 12.60 16.83 -23.20
CA GLY A 76 12.70 16.50 -21.78
C GLY A 76 13.23 15.07 -21.55
N VAL A 77 14.16 14.97 -20.61
CA VAL A 77 14.69 13.71 -20.10
C VAL A 77 14.56 13.74 -18.59
N GLY A 78 13.96 12.70 -18.02
CA GLY A 78 13.77 12.59 -16.60
C GLY A 78 14.01 11.18 -16.07
N VAL A 79 13.83 11.04 -14.77
CA VAL A 79 13.87 9.76 -14.07
C VAL A 79 12.57 9.59 -13.29
N CYS A 80 11.97 8.44 -13.39
CA CYS A 80 10.81 8.07 -12.58
C CYS A 80 11.25 7.88 -11.14
N LEU A 81 10.73 8.68 -10.22
CA LEU A 81 10.98 8.53 -8.79
C LEU A 81 10.03 7.48 -8.20
N GLU A 82 8.76 7.58 -8.58
CA GLU A 82 7.68 6.75 -8.10
C GLU A 82 6.55 6.70 -9.11
N ALA A 83 5.74 5.65 -9.09
CA ALA A 83 4.56 5.55 -9.93
C ALA A 83 3.46 4.69 -9.28
N HIS A 84 2.21 5.04 -9.58
CA HIS A 84 1.04 4.36 -9.03
C HIS A 84 -0.15 4.44 -9.99
N ILE A 85 -1.21 3.72 -9.67
CA ILE A 85 -2.49 3.80 -10.38
C ILE A 85 -3.48 4.60 -9.54
N ASP A 86 -3.97 5.71 -10.09
CA ASP A 86 -5.10 6.45 -9.53
C ASP A 86 -6.39 5.97 -10.20
N PRO A 87 -7.45 5.63 -9.43
CA PRO A 87 -8.71 5.12 -10.00
C PRO A 87 -9.39 6.09 -10.98
N SER A 88 -9.19 7.40 -10.82
CA SER A 88 -9.83 8.45 -11.63
C SER A 88 -8.94 8.97 -12.77
N LYS A 89 -7.62 9.00 -12.58
CA LYS A 89 -6.65 9.61 -13.49
C LYS A 89 -5.83 8.58 -14.26
N GLY A 90 -5.89 7.30 -13.86
CA GLY A 90 -5.12 6.22 -14.46
C GLY A 90 -3.67 6.15 -13.95
N SER A 91 -2.75 5.77 -14.83
CA SER A 91 -1.33 5.67 -14.48
C SER A 91 -0.71 7.05 -14.25
N LEU A 92 -0.16 7.27 -13.08
CA LEU A 92 0.55 8.46 -12.63
C LEU A 92 2.02 8.11 -12.35
N ALA A 93 2.92 9.02 -12.71
CA ALA A 93 4.34 8.86 -12.43
C ALA A 93 4.97 10.20 -12.00
N THR A 94 5.65 10.21 -10.87
CA THR A 94 6.46 11.34 -10.42
C THR A 94 7.80 11.29 -11.11
N ILE A 95 8.06 12.29 -11.94
CA ILE A 95 9.26 12.39 -12.77
C ILE A 95 10.12 13.55 -12.30
N LEU A 96 11.38 13.28 -11.98
CA LEU A 96 12.40 14.31 -11.82
C LEU A 96 13.01 14.62 -13.18
N VAL A 97 12.76 15.83 -13.68
CA VAL A 97 13.34 16.29 -14.95
C VAL A 97 14.83 16.58 -14.75
N ARG A 98 15.68 15.89 -15.50
CA ARG A 98 17.15 16.07 -15.42
C ARG A 98 17.68 17.05 -16.46
N SER A 99 17.10 17.04 -17.65
CA SER A 99 17.50 17.93 -18.76
C SER A 99 16.33 18.12 -19.69
N GLY A 100 16.35 19.22 -20.45
CA GLY A 100 15.27 19.55 -21.35
C GLY A 100 14.00 19.99 -20.63
N THR A 101 12.90 20.05 -21.36
CA THR A 101 11.58 20.44 -20.83
C THR A 101 10.53 19.42 -21.27
N ILE A 102 9.72 18.98 -20.33
CA ILE A 102 8.52 18.18 -20.57
C ILE A 102 7.33 19.13 -20.65
N LYS A 103 6.49 19.00 -21.68
CA LYS A 103 5.33 19.87 -21.92
C LYS A 103 4.05 19.05 -22.04
N LEU A 104 2.92 19.68 -21.76
CA LEU A 104 1.61 19.11 -22.08
C LEU A 104 1.54 18.74 -23.58
N GLY A 105 1.07 17.54 -23.85
CA GLY A 105 0.93 17.02 -25.22
C GLY A 105 2.15 16.29 -25.77
N ASP A 106 3.30 16.33 -25.09
CA ASP A 106 4.50 15.60 -25.49
C ASP A 106 4.25 14.09 -25.50
N GLN A 107 4.91 13.41 -26.46
CA GLN A 107 4.98 11.96 -26.48
C GLN A 107 6.14 11.52 -25.59
N ILE A 108 5.88 10.59 -24.68
CA ILE A 108 6.86 10.13 -23.69
C ILE A 108 6.99 8.62 -23.68
N VAL A 109 8.18 8.16 -23.33
CA VAL A 109 8.49 6.75 -23.11
C VAL A 109 9.24 6.60 -21.80
N ALA A 110 8.76 5.72 -20.92
CA ALA A 110 9.40 5.35 -19.67
C ALA A 110 9.47 3.82 -19.56
N GLY A 111 10.64 3.25 -19.76
CA GLY A 111 10.78 1.79 -19.81
C GLY A 111 9.95 1.15 -20.92
N LYS A 112 9.02 0.30 -20.54
CA LYS A 112 8.01 -0.34 -21.41
C LYS A 112 6.71 0.47 -21.52
N SER A 113 6.55 1.48 -20.68
CA SER A 113 5.40 2.37 -20.72
C SER A 113 5.61 3.49 -21.72
N ARG A 114 4.56 3.85 -22.45
CA ARG A 114 4.53 4.99 -23.37
C ARG A 114 3.23 5.75 -23.23
N GLY A 115 3.21 6.98 -23.67
CA GLY A 115 1.97 7.75 -23.64
C GLY A 115 2.12 9.17 -24.12
N ARG A 116 1.05 9.91 -24.00
CA ARG A 116 1.02 11.35 -24.26
C ARG A 116 0.74 12.07 -22.95
N VAL A 117 1.54 13.08 -22.63
CA VAL A 117 1.35 13.91 -21.44
C VAL A 117 -0.02 14.58 -21.49
N LYS A 118 -0.96 14.13 -20.68
CA LYS A 118 -2.32 14.66 -20.54
C LYS A 118 -2.42 15.73 -19.45
N GLY A 119 -1.52 15.66 -18.45
CA GLY A 119 -1.45 16.59 -17.34
C GLY A 119 -0.08 16.53 -16.68
N LEU A 120 0.30 17.67 -16.10
CA LEU A 120 1.47 17.84 -15.26
C LEU A 120 1.05 18.54 -13.98
N VAL A 121 1.46 18.02 -12.84
CA VAL A 121 1.20 18.61 -11.50
C VAL A 121 2.55 18.77 -10.80
N ASP A 122 2.78 19.95 -10.24
CA ASP A 122 4.01 20.22 -9.48
C ASP A 122 3.97 19.63 -8.05
N GLY A 123 5.09 19.71 -7.32
CA GLY A 123 5.18 19.21 -5.96
C GLY A 123 4.27 19.94 -4.94
N TYR A 124 3.61 21.03 -5.33
CA TYR A 124 2.64 21.76 -4.53
C TYR A 124 1.19 21.44 -4.89
N GLY A 125 0.97 20.55 -5.86
CA GLY A 125 -0.36 20.17 -6.30
C GLY A 125 -0.96 21.08 -7.38
N ASN A 126 -0.19 22.04 -7.94
CA ASN A 126 -0.68 22.93 -8.99
C ASN A 126 -0.50 22.31 -10.37
N ALA A 127 -1.51 22.47 -11.23
CA ALA A 127 -1.39 22.07 -12.62
C ALA A 127 -0.45 23.03 -13.37
N VAL A 128 0.58 22.47 -14.02
CA VAL A 128 1.56 23.22 -14.79
C VAL A 128 1.53 22.82 -16.26
N LYS A 129 1.94 23.73 -17.16
CA LYS A 129 1.97 23.46 -18.61
C LYS A 129 3.29 22.83 -19.07
N SER A 130 4.35 23.02 -18.31
CA SER A 130 5.69 22.53 -18.62
C SER A 130 6.52 22.37 -17.36
N ALA A 131 7.51 21.48 -17.40
CA ALA A 131 8.47 21.23 -16.34
C ALA A 131 9.88 21.22 -16.92
N GLY A 132 10.74 22.10 -16.43
CA GLY A 132 12.14 22.22 -16.80
C GLY A 132 13.07 21.40 -15.92
N PRO A 133 14.41 21.53 -16.10
CA PRO A 133 15.40 20.83 -15.30
C PRO A 133 15.21 21.05 -13.79
N SER A 134 15.50 20.02 -13.00
CA SER A 134 15.34 19.96 -11.54
C SER A 134 13.90 20.00 -11.01
N ALA A 135 12.88 20.14 -11.88
CA ALA A 135 11.50 20.06 -11.46
C ALA A 135 11.09 18.60 -11.23
N ALA A 136 10.46 18.33 -10.08
CA ALA A 136 9.74 17.10 -9.83
C ALA A 136 8.27 17.32 -10.16
N VAL A 137 7.71 16.53 -11.08
CA VAL A 137 6.33 16.67 -11.54
C VAL A 137 5.65 15.31 -11.63
N GLU A 138 4.38 15.27 -11.27
CA GLU A 138 3.52 14.13 -11.53
C GLU A 138 3.01 14.22 -12.96
N VAL A 139 3.23 13.17 -13.73
CA VAL A 139 2.88 13.06 -15.15
C VAL A 139 1.72 12.12 -15.32
N MET A 140 0.67 12.58 -15.99
CA MET A 140 -0.51 11.81 -16.38
C MET A 140 -0.44 11.41 -17.85
N GLY A 141 -0.92 10.20 -18.17
CA GLY A 141 -1.14 9.79 -19.57
C GLY A 141 -0.23 8.68 -20.07
N LEU A 142 0.52 8.04 -19.19
CA LEU A 142 1.24 6.80 -19.46
C LEU A 142 0.28 5.62 -19.62
N SER A 143 0.61 4.65 -20.49
CA SER A 143 -0.20 3.46 -20.77
C SER A 143 -0.17 2.43 -19.63
N SER A 144 0.89 2.43 -18.83
CA SER A 144 1.10 1.54 -17.69
C SER A 144 1.99 2.24 -16.66
N VAL A 145 2.06 1.71 -15.47
CA VAL A 145 2.94 2.22 -14.40
C VAL A 145 4.39 1.88 -14.74
N PRO A 146 5.27 2.87 -14.88
CA PRO A 146 6.70 2.62 -15.07
C PRO A 146 7.37 2.23 -13.75
N GLU A 147 8.48 1.51 -13.84
CA GLU A 147 9.29 1.16 -12.69
C GLU A 147 10.03 2.39 -12.14
N PRO A 148 10.22 2.50 -10.82
CA PRO A 148 11.07 3.52 -10.21
C PRO A 148 12.52 3.41 -10.71
N GLY A 149 13.19 4.56 -10.83
CA GLY A 149 14.55 4.62 -11.36
C GLY A 149 14.65 4.57 -12.88
N ILE A 150 13.56 4.24 -13.59
CA ILE A 150 13.58 4.16 -15.05
C ILE A 150 13.70 5.55 -15.67
N ARG A 151 14.44 5.62 -16.77
CA ARG A 151 14.57 6.85 -17.55
C ARG A 151 13.29 7.12 -18.37
N LEU A 152 12.79 8.36 -18.30
CA LEU A 152 11.75 8.91 -19.16
C LEU A 152 12.40 9.77 -20.24
N ASP A 153 11.98 9.58 -21.50
CA ASP A 153 12.40 10.38 -22.65
C ASP A 153 11.18 10.98 -23.36
N VAL A 154 11.24 12.28 -23.68
CA VAL A 154 10.32 12.91 -24.61
C VAL A 154 10.76 12.54 -26.04
N VAL A 155 9.83 12.04 -26.85
CA VAL A 155 10.09 11.59 -28.21
C VAL A 155 9.26 12.35 -29.23
N ALA A 156 9.71 12.37 -30.48
CA ALA A 156 9.12 13.21 -31.52
C ALA A 156 7.64 12.88 -31.86
N ASN A 157 7.27 11.61 -31.82
CA ASN A 157 5.94 11.16 -32.17
C ASN A 157 5.62 9.77 -31.61
N GLU A 158 4.34 9.40 -31.68
CA GLU A 158 3.84 8.11 -31.20
C GLU A 158 4.48 6.89 -31.88
N LYS A 159 4.78 6.99 -33.18
CA LYS A 159 5.43 5.90 -33.93
C LYS A 159 6.80 5.58 -33.34
N THR A 160 7.59 6.62 -33.06
CA THR A 160 8.90 6.48 -32.41
C THR A 160 8.76 5.88 -30.99
N ALA A 161 7.78 6.34 -30.21
CA ALA A 161 7.51 5.80 -28.89
C ALA A 161 7.21 4.29 -28.95
N ARG A 162 6.36 3.90 -29.89
CA ARG A 162 6.00 2.48 -30.09
C ARG A 162 7.22 1.62 -30.48
N GLN A 163 8.03 2.10 -31.41
CA GLN A 163 9.24 1.37 -31.86
C GLN A 163 10.25 1.15 -30.71
N ILE A 164 10.42 2.17 -29.85
CA ILE A 164 11.31 2.06 -28.69
C ILE A 164 10.81 0.99 -27.71
N VAL A 165 9.52 1.00 -27.39
CA VAL A 165 8.91 0.03 -26.49
C VAL A 165 8.98 -1.38 -27.07
N GLU A 166 8.60 -1.58 -28.32
CA GLU A 166 8.68 -2.90 -29.01
C GLU A 166 10.12 -3.44 -29.03
N LYS A 167 11.11 -2.56 -29.22
CA LYS A 167 12.52 -2.97 -29.18
C LYS A 167 12.94 -3.43 -27.78
N ARG A 168 12.52 -2.70 -26.73
CA ARG A 168 12.80 -3.05 -25.33
C ARG A 168 12.14 -4.37 -24.93
N GLU A 169 10.88 -4.57 -25.29
CA GLU A 169 10.15 -5.82 -25.04
C GLU A 169 10.76 -7.04 -25.74
N ARG A 170 11.28 -6.86 -26.98
CA ARG A 170 11.99 -7.93 -27.69
C ARG A 170 13.32 -8.28 -27.04
N ALA A 171 14.05 -7.28 -26.53
CA ALA A 171 15.31 -7.50 -25.84
C ALA A 171 15.12 -8.30 -24.56
N ASP A 172 14.06 -8.02 -23.81
CA ASP A 172 13.73 -8.72 -22.56
C ASP A 172 13.28 -10.18 -22.83
N ARG A 173 12.50 -10.42 -23.88
CA ARG A 173 12.13 -11.79 -24.29
C ARG A 173 13.33 -12.64 -24.74
N GLY A 174 14.41 -11.99 -25.19
CA GLY A 174 15.66 -12.68 -25.59
C GLY A 174 16.62 -12.96 -24.45
N GLY A 175 16.45 -12.29 -23.31
CA GLY A 175 17.36 -12.37 -22.16
C GLY A 175 16.87 -13.26 -21.01
N ASP A 176 15.58 -13.41 -20.87
CA ASP A 176 15.00 -14.20 -19.78
C ASP A 176 14.49 -15.53 -20.31
N GLY A 177 15.40 -16.50 -20.41
CA GLY A 177 15.10 -17.91 -20.62
C GLY A 177 14.41 -18.56 -19.41
N ARG A 178 13.64 -17.80 -18.60
CA ARG A 178 12.66 -18.37 -17.67
C ARG A 178 11.46 -18.80 -18.49
N SER A 179 11.59 -19.98 -19.04
CA SER A 179 10.47 -20.84 -19.46
C SER A 179 9.39 -20.74 -18.40
N LEU A 180 8.16 -20.44 -18.85
CA LEU A 180 6.98 -20.74 -18.03
C LEU A 180 7.19 -22.17 -17.52
N ALA A 181 7.28 -22.34 -16.20
CA ALA A 181 7.47 -23.64 -15.60
C ALA A 181 6.47 -24.61 -16.24
N THR A 182 6.95 -25.68 -16.83
CA THR A 182 6.09 -26.67 -17.46
C THR A 182 5.23 -27.32 -16.37
N LEU A 183 4.03 -27.76 -16.73
CA LEU A 183 3.10 -28.41 -15.77
C LEU A 183 3.79 -29.54 -14.99
N SER A 184 4.81 -30.18 -15.60
CA SER A 184 5.64 -31.21 -14.94
C SER A 184 6.58 -30.65 -13.88
N GLU A 185 7.13 -29.44 -14.05
CA GLU A 185 7.96 -28.77 -13.02
C GLU A 185 7.12 -28.28 -11.86
N VAL A 186 5.89 -27.80 -12.13
CA VAL A 186 4.92 -27.46 -11.09
C VAL A 186 4.49 -28.72 -10.32
N MET A 187 4.24 -29.83 -11.01
CA MET A 187 3.91 -31.11 -10.35
C MET A 187 5.09 -31.71 -9.59
N GLN A 188 6.33 -31.54 -10.06
CA GLN A 188 7.52 -31.99 -9.32
C GLN A 188 7.71 -31.15 -8.04
N ARG A 189 7.44 -29.85 -8.05
CA ARG A 189 7.48 -28.99 -6.86
C ARG A 189 6.38 -29.32 -5.87
N LEU A 190 5.17 -29.63 -6.34
CA LEU A 190 4.04 -30.09 -5.51
C LEU A 190 4.31 -31.46 -4.85
N ASN A 191 5.15 -32.31 -5.45
CA ASN A 191 5.52 -33.62 -4.91
C ASN A 191 6.78 -33.64 -4.02
N ALA A 192 7.55 -32.54 -3.99
CA ALA A 192 8.69 -32.35 -3.10
C ALA A 192 8.21 -31.75 -1.76
N GLY A 193 7.17 -32.34 -1.16
CA GLY A 193 6.64 -31.90 0.10
C GLY A 193 7.66 -32.05 1.22
N ASP A 194 7.98 -30.90 1.87
CA ASP A 194 8.29 -30.86 3.32
C ASP A 194 8.56 -29.42 3.83
N ALA A 195 8.47 -28.37 3.00
CA ALA A 195 8.44 -27.00 3.51
C ALA A 195 7.01 -26.45 3.42
N GLU A 196 6.46 -25.96 4.51
CA GLU A 196 5.20 -25.21 4.50
C GLU A 196 5.40 -23.94 3.66
N GLU A 197 4.83 -23.95 2.44
CA GLU A 197 4.93 -22.84 1.48
C GLU A 197 3.79 -21.85 1.72
N LEU A 198 4.12 -20.64 2.17
CA LEU A 198 3.14 -19.57 2.33
C LEU A 198 2.95 -18.83 1.01
N SER A 199 1.82 -19.06 0.36
CA SER A 199 1.44 -18.31 -0.86
C SER A 199 0.88 -16.95 -0.52
N VAL A 200 1.42 -15.88 -1.15
CA VAL A 200 1.06 -14.49 -0.87
C VAL A 200 0.81 -13.72 -2.16
N ILE A 201 -0.23 -12.88 -2.15
CA ILE A 201 -0.46 -11.84 -3.14
C ILE A 201 -0.23 -10.49 -2.49
N ILE A 202 0.60 -9.64 -3.08
CA ILE A 202 0.90 -8.30 -2.56
C ILE A 202 0.25 -7.24 -3.44
N LYS A 203 -0.54 -6.35 -2.81
CA LYS A 203 -1.08 -5.15 -3.44
C LYS A 203 -0.51 -3.93 -2.73
N THR A 204 -0.04 -2.93 -3.49
CA THR A 204 0.59 -1.75 -2.92
C THR A 204 0.04 -0.46 -3.51
N GLY A 205 0.11 0.63 -2.76
CA GLY A 205 -0.19 1.96 -3.26
C GLY A 205 0.76 2.39 -4.38
N THR A 206 2.05 2.04 -4.27
CA THR A 206 3.10 2.49 -5.19
C THR A 206 3.96 1.34 -5.70
N GLN A 207 4.57 1.54 -6.88
CA GLN A 207 5.44 0.52 -7.50
C GLN A 207 6.71 0.28 -6.68
N GLY A 208 7.28 1.32 -6.07
CA GLY A 208 8.50 1.20 -5.25
C GLY A 208 8.32 0.30 -4.03
N SER A 209 7.10 0.28 -3.46
CA SER A 209 6.77 -0.57 -2.32
C SER A 209 6.76 -2.07 -2.67
N ILE A 210 6.45 -2.42 -3.93
CA ILE A 210 6.52 -3.82 -4.39
C ILE A 210 7.93 -4.38 -4.27
N ASP A 211 8.93 -3.61 -4.75
CA ASP A 211 10.32 -4.06 -4.74
C ASP A 211 10.86 -4.20 -3.31
N ALA A 212 10.47 -3.26 -2.42
CA ALA A 212 10.84 -3.34 -1.01
C ALA A 212 10.25 -4.58 -0.33
N LEU A 213 8.95 -4.85 -0.55
CA LEU A 213 8.26 -6.01 0.03
C LEU A 213 8.75 -7.33 -0.56
N ARG A 214 9.07 -7.39 -1.86
CA ARG A 214 9.67 -8.56 -2.50
C ARG A 214 11.01 -8.92 -1.87
N ARG A 215 11.91 -7.95 -1.70
CA ARG A 215 13.20 -8.17 -1.02
C ARG A 215 13.02 -8.62 0.42
N SER A 216 12.06 -8.04 1.13
CA SER A 216 11.75 -8.46 2.49
C SER A 216 11.22 -9.89 2.55
N ALA A 217 10.35 -10.28 1.62
CA ALA A 217 9.86 -11.65 1.51
C ALA A 217 11.00 -12.65 1.21
N GLU A 218 11.89 -12.30 0.28
CA GLU A 218 13.09 -13.10 -0.04
C GLU A 218 14.03 -13.26 1.15
N GLN A 219 14.18 -12.22 1.99
CA GLN A 219 15.01 -12.27 3.20
C GLN A 219 14.39 -13.08 4.35
N ILE A 220 13.07 -13.21 4.36
CA ILE A 220 12.34 -14.01 5.37
C ILE A 220 12.37 -15.49 4.98
N SER A 221 12.38 -15.79 3.68
CA SER A 221 12.44 -17.16 3.18
C SER A 221 13.75 -17.82 3.61
N ASP A 222 13.64 -18.80 4.48
CA ASP A 222 14.74 -19.65 4.98
C ASP A 222 14.44 -21.13 4.74
N ASP A 223 15.24 -22.02 5.28
CA ASP A 223 15.07 -23.47 5.11
C ASP A 223 13.81 -24.02 5.78
N GLU A 224 13.21 -23.27 6.73
CA GLU A 224 12.00 -23.71 7.48
C GLU A 224 10.72 -23.18 6.84
N VAL A 225 10.76 -21.99 6.20
CA VAL A 225 9.58 -21.33 5.61
C VAL A 225 9.91 -20.79 4.24
N GLN A 226 9.14 -21.18 3.22
CA GLN A 226 9.21 -20.61 1.88
C GLN A 226 8.02 -19.67 1.64
N ILE A 227 8.31 -18.40 1.30
CA ILE A 227 7.31 -17.45 0.90
C ILE A 227 7.21 -17.43 -0.62
N ASN A 228 6.06 -17.86 -1.13
CA ASN A 228 5.77 -17.88 -2.56
C ASN A 228 4.96 -16.64 -2.96
N LEU A 229 5.60 -15.67 -3.56
CA LEU A 229 4.94 -14.48 -4.07
C LEU A 229 4.25 -14.81 -5.41
N ILE A 230 2.95 -15.15 -5.35
CA ILE A 230 2.13 -15.51 -6.51
C ILE A 230 1.95 -14.31 -7.45
N HIS A 231 1.63 -13.15 -6.88
CA HIS A 231 1.38 -11.93 -7.64
C HIS A 231 1.73 -10.68 -6.84
N ALA A 232 2.25 -9.66 -7.51
CA ALA A 232 2.46 -8.35 -6.93
C ALA A 232 2.08 -7.25 -7.93
N ALA A 233 1.21 -6.33 -7.53
CA ALA A 233 0.75 -5.25 -8.38
C ALA A 233 0.36 -4.00 -7.57
N THR A 234 0.40 -2.84 -8.23
CA THR A 234 -0.09 -1.58 -7.65
C THR A 234 -1.60 -1.43 -7.79
N GLY A 235 -2.17 -0.63 -6.89
CA GLY A 235 -3.59 -0.30 -6.86
C GLY A 235 -4.39 -1.13 -5.85
N PRO A 236 -5.68 -0.82 -5.68
CA PRO A 236 -6.54 -1.49 -4.71
C PRO A 236 -6.76 -2.97 -5.04
N VAL A 237 -7.02 -3.77 -4.02
CA VAL A 237 -7.40 -5.18 -4.18
C VAL A 237 -8.71 -5.24 -4.96
N ASN A 238 -8.75 -6.07 -5.98
CA ASN A 238 -9.92 -6.26 -6.85
C ASN A 238 -10.40 -7.72 -6.85
N GLU A 239 -11.53 -7.98 -7.51
CA GLU A 239 -12.15 -9.30 -7.58
C GLU A 239 -11.23 -10.36 -8.22
N SER A 240 -10.42 -9.98 -9.21
CA SER A 240 -9.47 -10.90 -9.86
C SER A 240 -8.35 -11.32 -8.92
N ASP A 241 -7.88 -10.41 -8.05
CA ASP A 241 -6.88 -10.73 -7.04
C ASP A 241 -7.44 -11.75 -6.03
N VAL A 242 -8.71 -11.59 -5.62
CA VAL A 242 -9.41 -12.52 -4.71
C VAL A 242 -9.60 -13.89 -5.37
N MET A 243 -10.00 -13.93 -6.62
CA MET A 243 -10.16 -15.19 -7.36
C MET A 243 -8.82 -15.93 -7.51
N LEU A 244 -7.73 -15.18 -7.76
CA LEU A 244 -6.39 -15.76 -7.82
C LEU A 244 -5.97 -16.30 -6.45
N ALA A 245 -6.22 -15.55 -5.37
CA ALA A 245 -5.94 -15.98 -4.00
C ALA A 245 -6.72 -17.26 -3.64
N ALA A 246 -8.01 -17.29 -3.94
CA ALA A 246 -8.85 -18.48 -3.71
C ALA A 246 -8.34 -19.71 -4.48
N ALA A 247 -7.90 -19.54 -5.73
CA ALA A 247 -7.37 -20.62 -6.55
C ALA A 247 -5.99 -21.13 -6.09
N SER A 248 -5.18 -20.28 -5.49
CA SER A 248 -3.81 -20.60 -5.07
C SER A 248 -3.67 -20.83 -3.56
N GLY A 249 -4.73 -20.68 -2.77
CA GLY A 249 -4.67 -20.73 -1.31
C GLY A 249 -3.84 -19.59 -0.71
N ALA A 250 -3.74 -18.46 -1.40
CA ALA A 250 -2.88 -17.36 -1.00
C ALA A 250 -3.60 -16.37 -0.07
N ILE A 251 -2.82 -15.71 0.79
CA ILE A 251 -3.25 -14.54 1.59
C ILE A 251 -3.00 -13.28 0.76
N ILE A 252 -3.91 -12.31 0.82
CA ILE A 252 -3.72 -11.00 0.18
C ILE A 252 -3.22 -10.00 1.22
N MET A 253 -2.06 -9.40 0.96
CA MET A 253 -1.49 -8.34 1.77
C MET A 253 -1.54 -7.01 1.01
N ALA A 254 -2.34 -6.07 1.49
CA ALA A 254 -2.52 -4.74 0.92
C ALA A 254 -1.72 -3.71 1.72
N PHE A 255 -0.74 -3.08 1.09
CA PHE A 255 0.11 -2.07 1.71
C PHE A 255 -0.17 -0.68 1.12
N GLU A 256 -0.54 0.28 1.97
CA GLU A 256 -0.91 1.65 1.59
C GLU A 256 -1.95 1.71 0.46
N THR A 257 -2.84 0.71 0.40
CA THR A 257 -3.91 0.65 -0.59
C THR A 257 -5.16 0.02 0.03
N GLY A 258 -6.31 0.33 -0.55
CA GLY A 258 -7.59 -0.17 -0.08
C GLY A 258 -8.04 -1.43 -0.81
N THR A 259 -9.25 -1.89 -0.47
CA THR A 259 -9.95 -2.99 -1.12
C THR A 259 -11.21 -2.47 -1.80
N GLN A 260 -11.51 -2.92 -3.00
CA GLN A 260 -12.78 -2.58 -3.68
C GLN A 260 -13.94 -3.34 -3.03
N ALA A 261 -15.12 -2.72 -2.94
CA ALA A 261 -16.30 -3.30 -2.31
C ALA A 261 -16.71 -4.68 -2.91
N GLY A 262 -16.52 -4.86 -4.22
CA GLY A 262 -16.71 -6.16 -4.89
C GLY A 262 -15.72 -7.22 -4.41
N ALA A 263 -14.47 -6.84 -4.19
CA ALA A 263 -13.43 -7.75 -3.71
C ALA A 263 -13.66 -8.19 -2.25
N GLU A 264 -14.10 -7.28 -1.36
CA GLU A 264 -14.44 -7.64 0.02
C GLU A 264 -15.56 -8.69 0.07
N LYS A 265 -16.62 -8.48 -0.74
CA LYS A 265 -17.72 -9.44 -0.84
C LYS A 265 -17.25 -10.81 -1.35
N GLN A 266 -16.43 -10.84 -2.39
CA GLN A 266 -15.89 -12.09 -2.94
C GLN A 266 -14.94 -12.77 -1.94
N ALA A 267 -14.12 -12.01 -1.21
CA ALA A 267 -13.24 -12.55 -0.18
C ALA A 267 -14.03 -13.27 0.92
N GLY A 268 -15.14 -12.66 1.38
CA GLY A 268 -16.04 -13.31 2.35
C GLY A 268 -16.69 -14.61 1.81
N ILE A 269 -17.06 -14.65 0.52
CA ILE A 269 -17.65 -15.85 -0.11
C ILE A 269 -16.62 -16.99 -0.23
N HIS A 270 -15.39 -16.67 -0.63
CA HIS A 270 -14.34 -17.64 -0.90
C HIS A 270 -13.42 -17.93 0.29
N GLY A 271 -13.62 -17.26 1.44
CA GLY A 271 -12.78 -17.42 2.62
C GLY A 271 -11.33 -16.93 2.43
N VAL A 272 -11.13 -15.90 1.59
CA VAL A 272 -9.81 -15.32 1.34
C VAL A 272 -9.49 -14.27 2.40
N ASP A 273 -8.34 -14.41 3.05
CA ASP A 273 -7.85 -13.44 4.03
C ASP A 273 -7.21 -12.23 3.31
N ILE A 274 -7.74 -11.02 3.59
CA ILE A 274 -7.21 -9.75 3.08
C ILE A 274 -6.74 -8.92 4.26
N ARG A 275 -5.44 -8.66 4.34
CA ARG A 275 -4.83 -7.86 5.41
C ARG A 275 -4.33 -6.53 4.89
N GLN A 276 -4.67 -5.44 5.58
CA GLN A 276 -4.28 -4.08 5.21
C GLN A 276 -3.21 -3.53 6.16
N TYR A 277 -2.20 -2.86 5.60
CA TYR A 277 -1.07 -2.31 6.34
C TYR A 277 -0.72 -0.92 5.84
N ASN A 278 -0.38 -0.03 6.79
CA ASN A 278 0.15 1.31 6.51
C ASN A 278 1.62 1.44 6.96
N ILE A 279 2.14 0.43 7.66
CA ILE A 279 3.52 0.38 8.15
C ILE A 279 4.15 -0.90 7.63
N ILE A 280 5.25 -0.76 6.86
CA ILE A 280 5.90 -1.89 6.20
C ILE A 280 6.42 -2.94 7.20
N TYR A 281 6.89 -2.51 8.36
CA TYR A 281 7.40 -3.42 9.39
C TYR A 281 6.31 -4.35 9.93
N ASN A 282 5.08 -3.85 10.11
CA ASN A 282 3.96 -4.66 10.56
C ASN A 282 3.63 -5.77 9.54
N LEU A 283 3.64 -5.41 8.24
CA LEU A 283 3.43 -6.38 7.16
C LEU A 283 4.53 -7.45 7.16
N VAL A 284 5.79 -7.03 7.28
CA VAL A 284 6.95 -7.94 7.30
C VAL A 284 6.92 -8.88 8.51
N ASP A 285 6.54 -8.37 9.68
CA ASP A 285 6.42 -9.17 10.91
C ASP A 285 5.27 -10.16 10.83
N ASP A 286 4.13 -9.76 10.25
CA ASP A 286 2.99 -10.65 10.02
C ASP A 286 3.33 -11.71 8.96
N LEU A 287 4.04 -11.33 7.90
CA LEU A 287 4.50 -12.26 6.88
C LEU A 287 5.42 -13.34 7.48
N ARG A 288 6.35 -12.92 8.36
CA ARG A 288 7.23 -13.84 9.10
C ARG A 288 6.44 -14.76 10.04
N SER A 289 5.44 -14.20 10.73
CA SER A 289 4.60 -14.94 11.68
C SER A 289 3.68 -15.93 10.97
N ALA A 290 3.13 -15.54 9.80
CA ALA A 290 2.32 -16.40 8.94
C ALA A 290 3.13 -17.59 8.44
N GLY A 291 4.34 -17.33 7.97
CA GLY A 291 5.23 -18.37 7.51
C GLY A 291 5.60 -19.41 8.58
N ARG A 292 5.60 -19.00 9.84
CA ARG A 292 5.82 -19.91 11.00
C ARG A 292 4.54 -20.56 11.53
N GLY A 293 3.40 -20.39 10.84
CA GLY A 293 2.12 -20.95 11.30
C GLY A 293 1.55 -20.30 12.58
N LEU A 294 2.02 -19.11 12.96
CA LEU A 294 1.70 -18.44 14.22
C LEU A 294 0.63 -17.35 14.09
N LEU A 295 0.07 -17.10 12.90
CA LEU A 295 -0.95 -16.07 12.72
C LEU A 295 -2.31 -16.55 13.24
N ALA A 296 -2.86 -15.80 14.20
CA ALA A 296 -4.26 -15.96 14.57
C ALA A 296 -5.17 -15.52 13.39
N PRO A 297 -6.27 -16.22 13.11
CA PRO A 297 -7.22 -15.80 12.08
C PRO A 297 -7.81 -14.43 12.45
N ILE A 298 -7.91 -13.54 11.45
CA ILE A 298 -8.62 -12.26 11.62
C ILE A 298 -10.10 -12.53 11.40
N GLU A 299 -10.91 -12.29 12.42
CA GLU A 299 -12.36 -12.32 12.30
C GLU A 299 -12.82 -11.08 11.53
N ASN A 300 -13.30 -11.25 10.31
CA ASN A 300 -13.92 -10.19 9.53
C ASN A 300 -15.39 -10.07 9.93
N GLU A 301 -15.76 -8.94 10.54
CA GLU A 301 -17.15 -8.64 10.83
C GLU A 301 -17.88 -8.21 9.54
N VAL A 302 -18.88 -8.97 9.12
CA VAL A 302 -19.78 -8.60 8.03
C VAL A 302 -21.09 -8.13 8.64
N ILE A 303 -21.46 -6.89 8.42
CA ILE A 303 -22.75 -6.34 8.89
C ILE A 303 -23.85 -6.89 7.98
N LEU A 304 -24.73 -7.72 8.53
CA LEU A 304 -25.84 -8.34 7.79
C LEU A 304 -27.08 -7.46 7.76
N GLY A 305 -27.27 -6.58 8.72
CA GLY A 305 -28.40 -5.66 8.79
C GLY A 305 -28.42 -4.82 10.06
N HIS A 306 -29.26 -3.78 10.07
CA HIS A 306 -29.46 -2.89 11.18
C HIS A 306 -30.90 -2.95 11.67
N ALA A 307 -31.09 -2.83 12.99
CA ALA A 307 -32.42 -2.74 13.61
C ALA A 307 -32.43 -1.71 14.72
N VAL A 308 -33.61 -1.12 14.96
CA VAL A 308 -33.84 -0.18 16.05
C VAL A 308 -34.78 -0.80 17.08
N VAL A 309 -34.47 -0.60 18.36
CA VAL A 309 -35.34 -1.03 19.46
C VAL A 309 -36.53 -0.07 19.53
N GLN A 310 -37.76 -0.62 19.49
CA GLN A 310 -39.01 0.15 19.56
C GLN A 310 -39.79 -0.14 20.86
N ALA A 311 -39.57 -1.29 21.47
CA ALA A 311 -40.26 -1.67 22.71
C ALA A 311 -39.42 -2.70 23.48
N ILE A 312 -39.66 -2.82 24.79
CA ILE A 312 -38.99 -3.78 25.64
C ILE A 312 -40.04 -4.68 26.29
N PHE A 313 -39.93 -6.00 26.10
CA PHE A 313 -40.88 -6.95 26.63
C PHE A 313 -40.23 -7.81 27.75
N PRO A 314 -40.91 -7.98 28.90
CA PRO A 314 -40.44 -8.89 29.92
C PRO A 314 -40.65 -10.35 29.50
N ALA A 315 -39.59 -11.15 29.55
CA ALA A 315 -39.62 -12.59 29.22
C ALA A 315 -39.22 -13.41 30.46
N GLY A 316 -40.14 -13.52 31.43
CA GLY A 316 -39.90 -14.15 32.72
C GLY A 316 -39.23 -13.23 33.76
N ARG A 317 -38.71 -13.82 34.86
CA ARG A 317 -38.18 -13.03 35.99
C ARG A 317 -36.77 -12.43 35.77
N ARG A 318 -36.00 -12.91 34.78
CA ARG A 318 -34.58 -12.52 34.57
C ARG A 318 -34.22 -12.23 33.13
N TYR A 319 -35.15 -12.27 32.17
CA TYR A 319 -34.89 -12.01 30.76
C TYR A 319 -35.72 -10.90 30.20
N ARG A 320 -35.20 -10.12 29.32
CA ARG A 320 -35.91 -9.13 28.52
C ARG A 320 -35.67 -9.40 27.04
N VAL A 321 -36.66 -9.11 26.23
CA VAL A 321 -36.63 -9.23 24.78
C VAL A 321 -36.83 -7.86 24.19
N ALA A 322 -35.97 -7.43 23.33
CA ALA A 322 -36.11 -6.19 22.58
C ALA A 322 -37.07 -6.39 21.41
N GLY A 323 -38.16 -5.63 21.37
CA GLY A 323 -38.97 -5.48 20.17
C GLY A 323 -38.25 -4.56 19.20
N VAL A 324 -37.81 -5.11 18.10
CA VAL A 324 -36.99 -4.38 17.13
C VAL A 324 -37.72 -4.28 15.79
N ARG A 325 -37.40 -3.22 15.03
CA ARG A 325 -37.74 -3.11 13.62
C ARG A 325 -36.47 -3.12 12.81
N VAL A 326 -36.39 -4.02 11.83
CA VAL A 326 -35.23 -4.12 10.94
C VAL A 326 -35.28 -2.96 9.95
N LEU A 327 -34.20 -2.17 9.88
CA LEU A 327 -34.10 -1.00 9.01
C LEU A 327 -33.62 -1.39 7.62
N ASP A 328 -32.59 -2.21 7.57
CA ASP A 328 -31.97 -2.70 6.33
C ASP A 328 -31.40 -4.12 6.53
N GLY A 329 -31.08 -4.79 5.44
CA GLY A 329 -30.51 -6.13 5.44
C GLY A 329 -31.42 -7.20 6.05
N GLU A 330 -30.81 -8.16 6.74
CA GLU A 330 -31.51 -9.26 7.42
C GLU A 330 -30.81 -9.61 8.76
N ILE A 331 -31.56 -10.10 9.72
CA ILE A 331 -31.04 -10.54 11.02
C ILE A 331 -31.28 -12.04 11.17
N PRO A 332 -30.25 -12.88 10.92
CA PRO A 332 -30.32 -14.32 11.16
C PRO A 332 -30.25 -14.65 12.64
N ARG A 333 -30.96 -15.71 13.08
CA ARG A 333 -31.00 -16.17 14.48
C ARG A 333 -29.64 -16.57 15.06
N GLN A 334 -28.71 -17.03 14.22
CA GLN A 334 -27.39 -17.50 14.68
C GLN A 334 -26.28 -16.45 14.53
N SER A 335 -26.63 -15.18 14.26
CA SER A 335 -25.67 -14.11 14.12
C SER A 335 -25.30 -13.47 15.46
N SER A 336 -24.11 -12.89 15.53
CA SER A 336 -23.70 -11.99 16.60
C SER A 336 -24.42 -10.67 16.45
N ILE A 337 -24.73 -10.00 17.55
CA ILE A 337 -25.37 -8.69 17.58
C ILE A 337 -24.51 -7.72 18.39
N ARG A 338 -24.36 -6.51 17.87
CA ARG A 338 -23.74 -5.38 18.56
C ARG A 338 -24.80 -4.35 18.91
N ILE A 339 -24.99 -4.10 20.20
CA ILE A 339 -25.93 -3.11 20.69
C ILE A 339 -25.21 -1.79 20.83
N LYS A 340 -25.72 -0.77 20.13
CA LYS A 340 -25.21 0.60 20.19
C LYS A 340 -26.19 1.52 20.92
N ARG A 341 -25.64 2.49 21.65
CA ARG A 341 -26.39 3.56 22.32
C ARG A 341 -25.64 4.87 22.01
N ASN A 342 -26.32 5.83 21.35
CA ASN A 342 -25.67 7.07 20.87
C ASN A 342 -24.42 6.83 20.03
N ASP A 343 -24.46 5.86 19.10
CA ASP A 343 -23.37 5.39 18.25
C ASP A 343 -22.19 4.70 18.96
N GLU A 344 -22.20 4.58 20.28
CA GLU A 344 -21.22 3.82 21.02
C GLU A 344 -21.68 2.37 21.23
N ALA A 345 -20.78 1.41 21.02
CA ALA A 345 -21.05 -0.01 21.25
C ALA A 345 -21.11 -0.28 22.77
N VAL A 346 -22.28 -0.66 23.27
CA VAL A 346 -22.53 -0.96 24.70
C VAL A 346 -22.32 -2.44 24.98
N TYR A 347 -22.68 -3.32 24.04
CA TYR A 347 -22.60 -4.75 24.21
C TYR A 347 -22.45 -5.48 22.87
N THR A 348 -21.71 -6.57 22.85
CA THR A 348 -21.61 -7.52 21.73
C THR A 348 -21.85 -8.92 22.26
N GLY A 349 -22.79 -9.66 21.64
CA GLY A 349 -23.14 -11.02 22.06
C GLY A 349 -23.91 -11.75 20.97
N GLN A 350 -24.40 -12.96 21.29
CA GLN A 350 -25.18 -13.76 20.35
C GLN A 350 -26.68 -13.60 20.53
N ILE A 351 -27.45 -13.79 19.47
CA ILE A 351 -28.91 -13.82 19.49
C ILE A 351 -29.35 -15.13 20.13
N ALA A 352 -29.93 -15.06 21.35
CA ALA A 352 -30.48 -16.21 22.06
C ALA A 352 -31.85 -16.63 21.51
N SER A 353 -32.68 -15.67 21.11
CA SER A 353 -34.01 -15.93 20.54
C SER A 353 -34.42 -14.89 19.51
N LEU A 354 -35.04 -15.33 18.42
CA LEU A 354 -35.56 -14.47 17.35
C LEU A 354 -36.99 -14.88 17.03
N ARG A 355 -37.94 -13.94 17.18
CA ARG A 355 -39.36 -14.16 16.98
C ARG A 355 -40.01 -13.09 16.14
N HIS A 356 -40.95 -13.52 15.28
CA HIS A 356 -41.86 -12.63 14.61
C HIS A 356 -43.26 -12.84 15.24
N PHE A 357 -43.76 -11.82 15.95
CA PHE A 357 -44.93 -11.95 16.85
C PHE A 357 -44.81 -13.07 17.88
N LYS A 358 -45.43 -14.21 17.66
CA LYS A 358 -45.39 -15.36 18.58
C LYS A 358 -44.58 -16.54 18.07
N ASP A 359 -44.18 -16.51 16.80
CA ASP A 359 -43.53 -17.60 16.13
C ASP A 359 -42.01 -17.42 16.11
N ASP A 360 -41.30 -18.49 16.45
CA ASP A 360 -39.82 -18.53 16.31
C ASP A 360 -39.45 -18.52 14.82
N VAL A 361 -38.60 -17.60 14.40
CA VAL A 361 -38.15 -17.49 13.00
C VAL A 361 -36.65 -17.68 12.86
N ARG A 362 -36.18 -18.05 11.68
CA ARG A 362 -34.77 -18.24 11.38
C ARG A 362 -34.05 -16.92 11.06
N GLU A 363 -34.80 -15.96 10.49
CA GLU A 363 -34.30 -14.65 10.08
C GLU A 363 -35.44 -13.60 10.12
N LEU A 364 -35.07 -12.33 10.25
CA LEU A 364 -35.96 -11.17 10.11
C LEU A 364 -35.43 -10.29 8.98
N ALA A 365 -36.21 -10.10 7.94
CA ALA A 365 -35.85 -9.25 6.80
C ALA A 365 -36.16 -7.77 7.06
N ALA A 366 -35.57 -6.88 6.27
CA ALA A 366 -35.82 -5.43 6.32
C ALA A 366 -37.32 -5.08 6.29
N GLY A 367 -37.68 -4.14 7.16
CA GLY A 367 -39.08 -3.65 7.32
C GLY A 367 -39.92 -4.49 8.26
N LEU A 368 -39.52 -5.70 8.67
CA LEU A 368 -40.24 -6.52 9.61
C LEU A 368 -39.96 -6.13 11.07
N GLU A 369 -40.94 -6.40 11.93
CA GLU A 369 -40.85 -6.22 13.37
C GLU A 369 -40.69 -7.60 14.03
N GLY A 370 -39.87 -7.67 15.09
CA GLY A 370 -39.65 -8.93 15.78
C GLY A 370 -39.11 -8.75 17.19
N GLY A 371 -39.14 -9.83 17.95
CA GLY A 371 -38.54 -9.90 19.29
C GLY A 371 -37.14 -10.53 19.25
N VAL A 372 -36.12 -9.81 19.68
CA VAL A 372 -34.74 -10.27 19.78
C VAL A 372 -34.34 -10.42 21.23
N GLY A 373 -33.99 -11.62 21.64
CA GLY A 373 -33.37 -11.87 22.93
C GLY A 373 -31.87 -12.06 22.75
N VAL A 374 -31.07 -11.37 23.53
CA VAL A 374 -29.60 -11.40 23.46
C VAL A 374 -29.05 -12.15 24.67
N GLU A 375 -28.10 -13.01 24.44
CA GLU A 375 -27.48 -13.77 25.52
C GLU A 375 -26.67 -12.86 26.44
N GLY A 376 -26.95 -12.92 27.76
CA GLY A 376 -26.21 -12.14 28.76
C GLY A 376 -26.56 -10.65 28.84
N PHE A 377 -27.51 -10.13 28.02
CA PHE A 377 -27.88 -8.72 28.03
C PHE A 377 -29.36 -8.49 28.30
N ILE A 378 -29.67 -7.56 29.23
CA ILE A 378 -31.03 -7.24 29.65
C ILE A 378 -31.33 -5.72 29.72
N ASP A 379 -30.31 -4.88 29.53
CA ASP A 379 -30.42 -3.41 29.66
C ASP A 379 -30.74 -2.74 28.32
N PHE A 380 -31.79 -3.20 27.66
CA PHE A 380 -32.31 -2.53 26.44
C PHE A 380 -32.92 -1.16 26.79
N GLN A 381 -32.77 -0.20 25.86
CA GLN A 381 -33.39 1.11 25.88
C GLN A 381 -34.07 1.38 24.54
N GLU A 382 -35.18 2.13 24.56
CA GLU A 382 -35.92 2.56 23.37
C GLU A 382 -35.29 3.75 22.71
#